data_577ee08e8c5d67771b9feaa32e311822
#
_entry.id   577ee08e8c5d67771b9feaa32e311822
#
_cell.length_a   1.000
_cell.length_b   1.000
_cell.length_c   1.000
_cell.angle_alpha   90.00
_cell.angle_beta   90.00
_cell.angle_gamma   90.00
#
_symmetry.space_group_name_H-M   'P 1'
#
loop_
_entity.id
_entity.type
_entity.pdbx_description
1 polymer ?
#
loop_
_entity_poly.entity_id
_entity_poly.type
_entity_poly.pdbx_seq_one_letter_code
_entity_poly.pdbx_strand_id
1 'polypeptide(L)'
;SSLANIGWMMVVFPLSPNIAVLNIIIYIFMSIPTFFLMEKMTLKTLQDMTTAWTTSTTANIMLTLMFLSLSGLPPLTGFAPKLLILNQLVMENLTPIATLMAIMSLLNLFFYMRTTYVMTMTTPPTSPQNMMKWRHKLHFHKLLPTLIIASLMNIPLLPMITTM
;
A
#
# COMPACT_ATOMS: atom_id res chain seq x y z
N SER A 1 -1.66 -8.73 4.19
CA SER A 1 -1.15 -8.19 2.93
C SER A 1 -0.47 -9.26 2.07
N SER A 2 0.55 -9.94 2.59
CA SER A 2 1.29 -10.97 1.84
C SER A 2 0.39 -12.12 1.37
N LEU A 3 -0.49 -12.62 2.24
CA LEU A 3 -1.44 -13.69 1.88
C LEU A 3 -2.37 -13.28 0.73
N ALA A 4 -2.90 -12.06 0.76
CA ALA A 4 -3.76 -11.57 -0.30
C ALA A 4 -3.00 -11.48 -1.64
N ASN A 5 -1.77 -10.97 -1.65
CA ASN A 5 -0.98 -10.87 -2.87
C ASN A 5 -0.53 -12.24 -3.40
N ILE A 6 -0.18 -13.18 -2.52
CA ILE A 6 0.10 -14.57 -2.91
C ILE A 6 -1.13 -15.19 -3.58
N GLY A 7 -2.34 -14.97 -3.02
CA GLY A 7 -3.59 -15.44 -3.63
C GLY A 7 -3.76 -14.94 -5.06
N TRP A 8 -3.52 -13.65 -5.32
CA TRP A 8 -3.56 -13.06 -6.66
C TRP A 8 -2.53 -13.69 -7.61
N MET A 9 -1.33 -13.96 -7.12
CA MET A 9 -0.26 -14.60 -7.90
C MET A 9 -0.60 -16.03 -8.29
N MET A 10 -1.09 -16.83 -7.35
CA MET A 10 -1.42 -18.24 -7.58
C MET A 10 -2.48 -18.42 -8.67
N VAL A 11 -3.44 -17.51 -8.76
CA VAL A 11 -4.50 -17.57 -9.79
C VAL A 11 -3.96 -17.20 -11.18
N VAL A 12 -3.02 -16.27 -11.29
CA VAL A 12 -2.55 -15.74 -12.58
C VAL A 12 -1.31 -16.47 -13.10
N PHE A 13 -0.52 -17.06 -12.22
CA PHE A 13 0.73 -17.72 -12.60
C PHE A 13 0.57 -18.75 -13.73
N PRO A 14 -0.46 -19.64 -13.73
CA PRO A 14 -0.66 -20.61 -14.81
C PRO A 14 -1.11 -19.97 -16.14
N LEU A 15 -1.69 -18.76 -16.11
CA LEU A 15 -2.22 -18.08 -17.30
C LEU A 15 -1.18 -17.19 -17.96
N SER A 16 -0.55 -16.34 -17.16
CA SER A 16 0.41 -15.34 -17.64
C SER A 16 1.48 -15.09 -16.59
N PRO A 17 2.65 -15.74 -16.66
CA PRO A 17 3.71 -15.58 -15.68
C PRO A 17 4.27 -14.15 -15.64
N ASN A 18 4.25 -13.44 -16.78
CA ASN A 18 4.74 -12.06 -16.84
C ASN A 18 3.96 -11.11 -15.94
N ILE A 19 2.61 -11.23 -15.92
CA ILE A 19 1.75 -10.40 -15.07
C ILE A 19 1.95 -10.77 -13.60
N ALA A 20 2.15 -12.05 -13.29
CA ALA A 20 2.44 -12.50 -11.93
C ALA A 20 3.75 -11.89 -11.41
N VAL A 21 4.83 -11.91 -12.21
CA VAL A 21 6.12 -11.30 -11.87
C VAL A 21 5.98 -9.80 -11.66
N LEU A 22 5.25 -9.11 -12.53
CA LEU A 22 4.98 -7.68 -12.40
C LEU A 22 4.27 -7.35 -11.09
N ASN A 23 3.26 -8.14 -10.71
CA ASN A 23 2.55 -7.98 -9.44
C ASN A 23 3.50 -8.13 -8.23
N ILE A 24 4.42 -9.11 -8.26
CA ILE A 24 5.43 -9.30 -7.21
C ILE A 24 6.32 -8.07 -7.09
N ILE A 25 6.85 -7.57 -8.20
CA ILE A 25 7.76 -6.42 -8.21
C ILE A 25 7.07 -5.19 -7.62
N ILE A 26 5.84 -4.88 -8.07
CA ILE A 26 5.08 -3.74 -7.55
C ILE A 26 4.81 -3.92 -6.05
N TYR A 27 4.41 -5.12 -5.62
CA TYR A 27 4.16 -5.40 -4.21
C TYR A 27 5.40 -5.20 -3.33
N ILE A 28 6.56 -5.71 -3.73
CA ILE A 28 7.82 -5.53 -3.01
C ILE A 28 8.17 -4.04 -2.94
N PHE A 29 8.02 -3.33 -4.05
CA PHE A 29 8.35 -1.92 -4.15
C PHE A 29 7.46 -1.03 -3.27
N MET A 30 6.22 -1.45 -3.01
CA MET A 30 5.31 -0.75 -2.08
C MET A 30 5.50 -1.19 -0.63
N SER A 31 5.79 -2.46 -0.38
CA SER A 31 5.89 -3.00 0.98
C SER A 31 7.16 -2.55 1.71
N ILE A 32 8.30 -2.46 1.02
CA ILE A 32 9.57 -2.04 1.64
C ILE A 32 9.46 -0.66 2.32
N PRO A 33 9.03 0.42 1.63
CA PRO A 33 8.93 1.73 2.26
C PRO A 33 7.85 1.80 3.35
N THR A 34 6.76 1.03 3.24
CA THR A 34 5.74 0.99 4.30
C THR A 34 6.29 0.42 5.60
N PHE A 35 6.96 -0.74 5.56
CA PHE A 35 7.55 -1.34 6.74
C PHE A 35 8.67 -0.49 7.33
N PHE A 36 9.49 0.12 6.47
CA PHE A 36 10.55 1.01 6.92
C PHE A 36 10.00 2.25 7.64
N LEU A 37 8.90 2.84 7.16
CA LEU A 37 8.22 3.94 7.84
C LEU A 37 7.63 3.49 9.19
N MET A 38 6.99 2.32 9.25
CA MET A 38 6.44 1.78 10.48
C MET A 38 7.52 1.52 11.53
N GLU A 39 8.66 0.98 11.13
CA GLU A 39 9.82 0.78 12.00
C GLU A 39 10.36 2.09 12.55
N LYS A 40 10.55 3.09 11.69
CA LYS A 40 11.06 4.43 12.10
C LYS A 40 10.12 5.15 13.05
N MET A 41 8.82 4.96 12.88
CA MET A 41 7.80 5.55 13.77
C MET A 41 7.51 4.65 14.99
N THR A 42 8.16 3.48 15.12
CA THR A 42 7.96 2.49 16.20
C THR A 42 6.52 2.04 16.37
N LEU A 43 5.77 1.94 15.26
CA LEU A 43 4.37 1.57 15.25
C LEU A 43 4.21 0.04 15.32
N LYS A 44 3.75 -0.48 16.44
CA LYS A 44 3.52 -1.92 16.65
C LYS A 44 2.05 -2.28 16.78
N THR A 45 1.25 -1.38 17.32
CA THR A 45 -0.18 -1.61 17.58
C THR A 45 -1.05 -0.56 16.89
N LEU A 46 -2.36 -0.84 16.74
CA LEU A 46 -3.31 0.15 16.23
C LEU A 46 -3.39 1.39 17.14
N GLN A 47 -3.15 1.22 18.44
CA GLN A 47 -3.10 2.34 19.38
C GLN A 47 -1.87 3.22 19.13
N ASP A 48 -0.72 2.66 18.78
CA ASP A 48 0.46 3.44 18.39
C ASP A 48 0.19 4.27 17.12
N MET A 49 -0.64 3.75 16.21
CA MET A 49 -1.02 4.47 14.99
C MET A 49 -1.83 5.74 15.29
N THR A 50 -2.63 5.76 16.36
CA THR A 50 -3.36 6.98 16.77
C THR A 50 -2.42 8.07 17.28
N THR A 51 -1.29 7.68 17.87
CA THR A 51 -0.26 8.60 18.37
C THR A 51 0.78 9.01 17.30
N ALA A 52 0.72 8.42 16.11
CA ALA A 52 1.67 8.68 15.02
C ALA A 52 1.72 10.17 14.59
N TRP A 53 0.62 10.90 14.72
CA TRP A 53 0.56 12.34 14.48
C TRP A 53 1.46 13.15 15.40
N THR A 54 1.68 12.68 16.61
CA THR A 54 2.53 13.37 17.60
C THR A 54 4.00 13.26 17.29
N THR A 55 4.42 12.22 16.55
CA THR A 55 5.83 11.99 16.20
C THR A 55 6.24 12.82 14.98
N SER A 56 5.55 12.65 13.86
CA SER A 56 5.75 13.46 12.65
C SER A 56 4.53 13.43 11.74
N THR A 57 3.99 14.61 11.45
CA THR A 57 2.81 14.76 10.57
C THR A 57 3.09 14.32 9.14
N THR A 58 4.25 14.69 8.60
CA THR A 58 4.65 14.34 7.23
C THR A 58 4.81 12.83 7.03
N ALA A 59 5.47 12.14 7.97
CA ALA A 59 5.64 10.68 7.89
C ALA A 59 4.30 9.95 8.01
N ASN A 60 3.39 10.46 8.84
CA ASN A 60 2.06 9.89 8.97
C ASN A 60 1.23 10.01 7.68
N ILE A 61 1.27 11.18 7.02
CA ILE A 61 0.60 11.38 5.72
C ILE A 61 1.19 10.43 4.66
N MET A 62 2.50 10.30 4.60
CA MET A 62 3.14 9.37 3.66
C MET A 62 2.74 7.92 3.93
N LEU A 63 2.68 7.51 5.20
CA LEU A 63 2.26 6.16 5.58
C LEU A 63 0.79 5.89 5.23
N THR A 64 -0.11 6.85 5.45
CA THR A 64 -1.53 6.71 5.05
C THR A 64 -1.68 6.56 3.54
N LEU A 65 -0.94 7.34 2.74
CA LEU A 65 -0.94 7.20 1.29
C LEU A 65 -0.42 5.84 0.84
N MET A 66 0.60 5.29 1.50
CA MET A 66 1.12 3.94 1.20
C MET A 66 0.11 2.84 1.55
N PHE A 67 -0.62 2.95 2.65
CA PHE A 67 -1.70 2.00 2.96
C PHE A 67 -2.83 2.06 1.94
N LEU A 68 -3.22 3.26 1.50
CA LEU A 68 -4.22 3.43 0.44
C LEU A 68 -3.73 2.85 -0.90
N SER A 69 -2.44 2.95 -1.19
CA SER A 69 -1.88 2.32 -2.40
C SER A 69 -1.87 0.80 -2.30
N LEU A 70 -1.52 0.22 -1.15
CA LEU A 70 -1.58 -1.24 -0.92
C LEU A 70 -3.01 -1.78 -0.97
N SER A 71 -4.00 -0.97 -0.58
CA SER A 71 -5.42 -1.35 -0.72
C SER A 71 -5.85 -1.53 -2.17
N GLY A 72 -5.21 -0.79 -3.08
CA GLY A 72 -5.51 -0.79 -4.51
C GLY A 72 -6.63 0.16 -4.88
N LEU A 73 -6.60 1.40 -4.36
CA LEU A 73 -7.48 2.46 -4.83
C LEU A 73 -7.13 2.89 -6.26
N PRO A 74 -8.13 3.21 -7.11
CA PRO A 74 -7.94 3.50 -8.53
C PRO A 74 -6.85 4.54 -8.87
N PRO A 75 -6.63 5.63 -8.10
CA PRO A 75 -5.61 6.60 -8.45
C PRO A 75 -4.18 6.18 -8.05
N LEU A 76 -4.00 5.02 -7.40
CA LEU A 76 -2.74 4.60 -6.83
C LEU A 76 -2.20 3.33 -7.51
N THR A 77 -0.88 3.13 -7.44
CA THR A 77 -0.16 2.06 -8.16
C THR A 77 -0.62 0.64 -7.87
N GLY A 78 -1.11 0.38 -6.64
CA GLY A 78 -1.59 -0.94 -6.25
C GLY A 78 -2.86 -1.41 -6.97
N PHE A 79 -3.59 -0.52 -7.62
CA PHE A 79 -4.77 -0.87 -8.41
C PHE A 79 -4.40 -1.52 -9.75
N ALA A 80 -3.33 -1.05 -10.34
CA ALA A 80 -2.88 -1.42 -11.67
C ALA A 80 -2.66 -2.94 -11.87
N PRO A 81 -1.86 -3.64 -11.05
CA PRO A 81 -1.67 -5.07 -11.23
C PRO A 81 -2.96 -5.87 -11.01
N LYS A 82 -3.83 -5.44 -10.09
CA LYS A 82 -5.12 -6.09 -9.87
C LYS A 82 -6.03 -6.00 -11.09
N LEU A 83 -6.06 -4.81 -11.74
CA LEU A 83 -6.81 -4.61 -12.98
C LEU A 83 -6.29 -5.51 -14.12
N LEU A 84 -4.97 -5.58 -14.31
CA LEU A 84 -4.38 -6.42 -15.34
C LEU A 84 -4.72 -7.90 -15.12
N ILE A 85 -4.68 -8.36 -13.88
CA ILE A 85 -5.02 -9.73 -13.51
C ILE A 85 -6.50 -10.01 -13.81
N LEU A 86 -7.42 -9.11 -13.43
CA LEU A 86 -8.84 -9.27 -13.71
C LEU A 86 -9.11 -9.27 -15.21
N ASN A 87 -8.49 -8.41 -15.99
CA ASN A 87 -8.62 -8.40 -17.44
C ASN A 87 -8.16 -9.73 -18.05
N GLN A 88 -7.02 -10.27 -17.62
CA GLN A 88 -6.54 -11.56 -18.10
C GLN A 88 -7.52 -12.70 -17.79
N LEU A 89 -8.06 -12.74 -16.56
CA LEU A 89 -9.04 -13.76 -16.17
C LEU A 89 -10.33 -13.69 -17.00
N VAL A 90 -10.77 -12.49 -17.36
CA VAL A 90 -11.95 -12.31 -18.21
C VAL A 90 -11.66 -12.75 -19.64
N MET A 91 -10.49 -12.46 -20.18
CA MET A 91 -10.09 -12.91 -21.53
C MET A 91 -10.04 -14.43 -21.65
N GLU A 92 -9.67 -15.13 -20.58
CA GLU A 92 -9.65 -16.60 -20.51
C GLU A 92 -11.02 -17.23 -20.15
N ASN A 93 -12.09 -16.44 -20.17
CA ASN A 93 -13.45 -16.86 -19.81
C ASN A 93 -13.61 -17.42 -18.37
N LEU A 94 -12.70 -17.07 -17.46
CA LEU A 94 -12.75 -17.46 -16.05
C LEU A 94 -13.50 -16.40 -15.20
N THR A 95 -14.66 -15.96 -15.70
CA THR A 95 -15.46 -14.89 -15.06
C THR A 95 -15.88 -15.21 -13.61
N PRO A 96 -16.24 -16.44 -13.20
CA PRO A 96 -16.61 -16.71 -11.81
C PRO A 96 -15.43 -16.55 -10.85
N ILE A 97 -14.21 -16.88 -11.29
CA ILE A 97 -13.01 -16.69 -10.48
C ILE A 97 -12.69 -15.19 -10.39
N ALA A 98 -12.80 -14.44 -11.48
CA ALA A 98 -12.59 -13.01 -11.49
C ALA A 98 -13.54 -12.27 -10.52
N THR A 99 -14.82 -12.63 -10.50
CA THR A 99 -15.81 -12.04 -9.58
C THR A 99 -15.49 -12.37 -8.13
N LEU A 100 -15.12 -13.60 -7.82
CA LEU A 100 -14.70 -13.99 -6.47
C LEU A 100 -13.47 -13.21 -6.01
N MET A 101 -12.46 -13.07 -6.85
CA MET A 101 -11.25 -12.30 -6.55
C MET A 101 -11.56 -10.82 -6.34
N ALA A 102 -12.48 -10.25 -7.11
CA ALA A 102 -12.94 -8.87 -6.92
C ALA A 102 -13.59 -8.66 -5.56
N ILE A 103 -14.50 -9.56 -5.15
CA ILE A 103 -15.16 -9.50 -3.84
C ILE A 103 -14.13 -9.63 -2.70
N MET A 104 -13.18 -10.56 -2.80
CA MET A 104 -12.12 -10.72 -1.79
C MET A 104 -11.21 -9.50 -1.71
N SER A 105 -11.00 -8.78 -2.82
CA SER A 105 -10.24 -7.52 -2.81
C SER A 105 -10.91 -6.42 -2.00
N LEU A 106 -12.27 -6.40 -1.92
CA LEU A 106 -13.02 -5.44 -1.11
C LEU A 106 -12.78 -5.65 0.39
N LEU A 107 -12.62 -6.88 0.86
CA LEU A 107 -12.27 -7.17 2.25
C LEU A 107 -10.90 -6.59 2.62
N ASN A 108 -9.92 -6.76 1.72
CA ASN A 108 -8.60 -6.18 1.89
C ASN A 108 -8.65 -4.64 1.92
N LEU A 109 -9.43 -4.05 1.01
CA LEU A 109 -9.65 -2.60 0.96
C LEU A 109 -10.27 -2.10 2.26
N PHE A 110 -11.30 -2.79 2.80
CA PHE A 110 -11.94 -2.42 4.07
C PHE A 110 -10.94 -2.38 5.23
N PHE A 111 -10.04 -3.36 5.33
CA PHE A 111 -9.01 -3.39 6.35
C PHE A 111 -8.08 -2.16 6.29
N TYR A 112 -7.59 -1.84 5.10
CA TYR A 112 -6.70 -0.68 4.93
C TYR A 112 -7.43 0.66 5.12
N MET A 113 -8.66 0.78 4.66
CA MET A 113 -9.47 1.98 4.90
C MET A 113 -9.72 2.20 6.39
N ARG A 114 -9.99 1.13 7.14
CA ARG A 114 -10.15 1.21 8.59
C ARG A 114 -8.87 1.67 9.28
N THR A 115 -7.72 1.12 8.91
CA THR A 115 -6.43 1.53 9.50
C THR A 115 -6.10 2.98 9.18
N THR A 116 -6.30 3.43 7.95
CA THR A 116 -6.09 4.83 7.56
C THR A 116 -7.06 5.77 8.26
N TYR A 117 -8.32 5.37 8.44
CA TYR A 117 -9.30 6.13 9.22
C TYR A 117 -8.83 6.32 10.68
N VAL A 118 -8.40 5.26 11.32
CA VAL A 118 -7.86 5.33 12.69
C VAL A 118 -6.66 6.28 12.75
N MET A 119 -5.77 6.24 11.76
CA MET A 119 -4.61 7.12 11.72
C MET A 119 -4.94 8.60 11.49
N THR A 120 -6.01 8.90 10.75
CA THR A 120 -6.32 10.29 10.34
C THR A 120 -7.34 10.97 11.25
N MET A 121 -8.33 10.22 11.75
CA MET A 121 -9.47 10.79 12.47
C MET A 121 -9.34 10.73 13.99
N THR A 122 -8.56 9.79 14.52
CA THR A 122 -8.34 9.69 15.97
C THR A 122 -7.13 10.52 16.38
N THR A 123 -7.28 11.84 16.42
CA THR A 123 -6.23 12.71 16.97
C THR A 123 -6.29 12.67 18.49
N PRO A 124 -5.24 12.16 19.18
CA PRO A 124 -5.21 12.20 20.64
C PRO A 124 -5.12 13.66 21.12
N PRO A 125 -5.66 13.98 22.32
CA PRO A 125 -5.52 15.30 22.90
C PRO A 125 -4.02 15.67 22.99
N THR A 126 -3.69 16.89 22.61
CA THR A 126 -2.31 17.40 22.62
C THR A 126 -1.77 17.38 24.04
N SER A 127 -1.00 16.37 24.39
CA SER A 127 -0.29 16.31 25.65
C SER A 127 0.95 17.22 25.62
N PRO A 128 1.41 17.76 26.77
CA PRO A 128 2.60 18.62 26.84
C PRO A 128 3.90 17.93 26.35
N GLN A 129 3.91 16.62 26.19
CA GLN A 129 5.01 15.86 25.59
C GLN A 129 5.31 16.31 24.14
N ASN A 130 4.35 16.93 23.46
CA ASN A 130 4.56 17.47 22.11
C ASN A 130 5.51 18.69 22.07
N MET A 131 5.79 19.31 23.19
CA MET A 131 6.76 20.41 23.25
C MET A 131 8.23 19.98 23.06
N MET A 132 8.53 18.69 23.20
CA MET A 132 9.88 18.16 23.01
C MET A 132 10.20 17.71 21.58
N LYS A 133 9.31 17.96 20.61
CA LYS A 133 9.47 17.53 19.20
C LYS A 133 10.76 18.05 18.54
N TRP A 134 11.29 19.18 18.96
CA TRP A 134 12.51 19.72 18.40
C TRP A 134 13.76 18.88 18.70
N ARG A 135 13.71 18.03 19.74
CA ARG A 135 14.80 17.11 20.09
C ARG A 135 14.76 15.77 19.31
N HIS A 136 13.57 15.34 18.88
CA HIS A 136 13.38 14.09 18.12
C HIS A 136 13.17 14.38 16.64
N LYS A 137 14.20 14.89 15.96
CA LYS A 137 14.20 14.93 14.49
C LYS A 137 14.41 13.51 13.99
N LEU A 138 13.35 12.94 13.38
CA LEU A 138 13.49 11.70 12.63
C LEU A 138 14.41 11.97 11.44
N HIS A 139 15.64 11.50 11.50
CA HIS A 139 16.54 11.51 10.37
C HIS A 139 16.05 10.46 9.35
N PHE A 140 15.30 10.91 8.37
CA PHE A 140 14.96 10.09 7.22
C PHE A 140 16.18 10.00 6.30
N HIS A 141 16.59 8.77 5.94
CA HIS A 141 17.54 8.58 4.87
C HIS A 141 16.97 9.23 3.60
N LYS A 142 17.80 9.95 2.84
CA LYS A 142 17.37 10.64 1.59
C LYS A 142 16.72 9.69 0.56
N LEU A 143 17.00 8.40 0.63
CA LEU A 143 16.40 7.37 -0.22
C LEU A 143 14.92 7.07 0.10
N LEU A 144 14.45 7.36 1.30
CA LEU A 144 13.09 7.02 1.72
C LEU A 144 12.01 7.83 0.98
N PRO A 145 12.10 9.18 0.92
CA PRO A 145 11.11 9.96 0.17
C PRO A 145 11.14 9.65 -1.32
N THR A 146 12.30 9.35 -1.91
CA THR A 146 12.39 8.97 -3.32
C THR A 146 11.70 7.64 -3.60
N LEU A 147 11.86 6.64 -2.73
CA LEU A 147 11.17 5.35 -2.84
C LEU A 147 9.64 5.51 -2.70
N ILE A 148 9.19 6.37 -1.78
CA ILE A 148 7.77 6.62 -1.58
C ILE A 148 7.16 7.28 -2.83
N ILE A 149 7.79 8.33 -3.34
CA ILE A 149 7.32 9.04 -4.54
C ILE A 149 7.30 8.08 -5.73
N ALA A 150 8.36 7.30 -5.92
CA ALA A 150 8.45 6.32 -6.99
C ALA A 150 7.35 5.24 -6.87
N SER A 151 7.05 4.76 -5.65
CA SER A 151 5.99 3.77 -5.44
C SER A 151 4.58 4.32 -5.66
N LEU A 152 4.35 5.61 -5.45
CA LEU A 152 3.04 6.25 -5.65
C LEU A 152 2.81 6.69 -7.12
N MET A 153 3.88 7.07 -7.83
CA MET A 153 3.83 7.65 -9.17
C MET A 153 3.98 6.62 -10.31
N ASN A 154 3.91 5.33 -10.03
CA ASN A 154 4.16 4.30 -11.03
C ASN A 154 2.99 4.08 -12.03
N ILE A 155 1.85 4.76 -11.84
CA ILE A 155 0.67 4.65 -12.72
C ILE A 155 0.98 5.04 -14.18
N PRO A 156 1.69 6.15 -14.49
CA PRO A 156 1.97 6.52 -15.87
C PRO A 156 2.91 5.54 -16.60
N LEU A 157 3.63 4.69 -15.88
CA LEU A 157 4.50 3.67 -16.48
C LEU A 157 3.74 2.39 -16.92
N LEU A 158 2.51 2.21 -16.44
CA LEU A 158 1.69 1.05 -16.76
C LEU A 158 1.46 0.82 -18.26
N PRO A 159 1.03 1.83 -19.06
CA PRO A 159 0.83 1.62 -20.49
C PRO A 159 2.10 1.18 -21.21
N MET A 160 3.28 1.62 -20.75
CA MET A 160 4.56 1.16 -21.32
C MET A 160 4.85 -0.32 -21.02
N ILE A 161 4.42 -0.82 -19.86
CA ILE A 161 4.65 -2.22 -19.45
C ILE A 161 3.65 -3.16 -20.12
N THR A 162 2.44 -2.69 -20.41
CA THR A 162 1.41 -3.50 -21.08
C THR A 162 1.61 -3.61 -22.60
N THR A 163 2.40 -2.73 -23.20
CA THR A 163 2.75 -2.76 -24.64
C THR A 163 4.00 -3.59 -24.94
N MET A 164 4.75 -4.05 -23.96
CA MET A 164 5.82 -5.03 -24.07
C MET A 164 5.29 -6.46 -23.81
#